data_6a30e301feddd65f03d6db349ccc9de0
#
_entry.id   6a30e301feddd65f03d6db349ccc9de0
#
_cell.length_a   1.000
_cell.length_b   1.000
_cell.length_c   1.000
_cell.angle_alpha   90.00
_cell.angle_beta   90.00
_cell.angle_gamma   90.00
#
_symmetry.space_group_name_H-M   'P 1'
#
loop_
_entity.id
_entity.type
_entity.pdbx_description
1 polymer ?
#
loop_
_entity_poly.entity_id
_entity_poly.type
_entity_poly.pdbx_seq_one_letter_code
_entity_poly.pdbx_strand_id
1 'polypeptide(L)'
;MAALRQRKLKNITVVGWAGDGGTADIGLQALSGAAERETDFIYICYDNEAYGNTGMQRSGATPYGAWTTTTPTGKRERKKDIPFIMAAHRIPYVATACPSYPIDLINKLKKAKEIRGTKYVHILAPCPTGWRYDTSKTVELGRLAVQTGLWALYEIEYGKFKLNSPSDRLIDKDKRKSVKEYLSLQGRFRNLTEEDVAKIQKWVDEDWEQYHKLASNSVSDFTLYGKI
;
A
#
# COMPACT_ATOMS: atom_id res chain seq x y z
N MET A 1 -1.37 -8.54 -23.06
CA MET A 1 -2.38 -7.62 -23.67
C MET A 1 -2.26 -7.55 -25.20
N ALA A 2 -1.10 -7.23 -25.78
CA ALA A 2 -0.95 -7.13 -27.26
C ALA A 2 -1.43 -8.38 -28.02
N ALA A 3 -0.94 -9.57 -27.64
CA ALA A 3 -1.35 -10.83 -28.25
C ALA A 3 -2.86 -11.14 -28.13
N LEU A 4 -3.48 -10.76 -27.00
CA LEU A 4 -4.92 -10.92 -26.81
C LEU A 4 -5.72 -9.98 -27.70
N ARG A 5 -5.26 -8.74 -27.89
CA ARG A 5 -5.87 -7.77 -28.82
C ARG A 5 -5.79 -8.27 -30.26
N GLN A 6 -4.61 -8.78 -30.69
CA GLN A 6 -4.44 -9.35 -32.04
C GLN A 6 -5.37 -10.56 -32.29
N ARG A 7 -5.54 -11.41 -31.28
CA ARG A 7 -6.44 -12.57 -31.35
C ARG A 7 -7.92 -12.20 -31.19
N LYS A 8 -8.25 -10.91 -31.05
CA LYS A 8 -9.63 -10.41 -30.79
C LYS A 8 -10.31 -11.08 -29.60
N LEU A 9 -9.52 -11.56 -28.63
CA LEU A 9 -10.04 -12.17 -27.41
C LEU A 9 -10.50 -11.05 -26.46
N LYS A 10 -11.80 -11.06 -26.17
CA LYS A 10 -12.47 -10.16 -25.24
C LYS A 10 -12.73 -10.89 -23.91
N ASN A 11 -12.99 -10.14 -22.85
CA ASN A 11 -13.33 -10.68 -21.53
C ASN A 11 -12.23 -11.48 -20.82
N ILE A 12 -10.96 -11.20 -21.14
CA ILE A 12 -9.81 -11.76 -20.44
C ILE A 12 -9.20 -10.66 -19.56
N THR A 13 -9.12 -10.93 -18.26
CA THR A 13 -8.41 -10.07 -17.31
C THR A 13 -6.96 -10.51 -17.21
N VAL A 14 -6.03 -9.61 -17.49
CA VAL A 14 -4.59 -9.85 -17.27
C VAL A 14 -4.21 -9.29 -15.91
N VAL A 15 -3.54 -10.11 -15.11
CA VAL A 15 -3.06 -9.72 -13.77
C VAL A 15 -1.54 -9.83 -13.74
N GLY A 16 -0.87 -8.74 -13.38
CA GLY A 16 0.53 -8.72 -12.97
C GLY A 16 0.59 -8.88 -11.45
N TRP A 17 1.46 -9.75 -10.96
CA TRP A 17 1.60 -10.05 -9.53
C TRP A 17 3.07 -10.02 -9.13
N ALA A 18 3.46 -9.11 -8.24
CA ALA A 18 4.84 -8.97 -7.79
C ALA A 18 4.94 -8.49 -6.34
N GLY A 19 6.06 -8.83 -5.69
CA GLY A 19 6.40 -8.32 -4.35
C GLY A 19 6.81 -6.85 -4.38
N ASP A 20 6.95 -6.29 -3.20
CA ASP A 20 7.31 -4.88 -3.01
C ASP A 20 8.69 -4.52 -3.57
N GLY A 21 9.71 -5.35 -3.37
CA GLY A 21 11.03 -5.12 -3.94
C GLY A 21 11.02 -5.12 -5.47
N GLY A 22 10.31 -6.09 -6.08
CA GLY A 22 10.11 -6.13 -7.53
C GLY A 22 9.30 -4.96 -8.07
N THR A 23 8.41 -4.39 -7.28
CA THR A 23 7.54 -3.27 -7.68
C THR A 23 8.19 -1.91 -7.41
N ALA A 24 8.66 -1.70 -6.17
CA ALA A 24 9.14 -0.40 -5.70
C ALA A 24 10.54 -0.04 -6.18
N ASP A 25 11.34 -1.04 -6.54
CA ASP A 25 12.74 -0.86 -6.90
C ASP A 25 12.97 -1.21 -8.38
N ILE A 26 13.37 -2.46 -8.68
CA ILE A 26 13.81 -2.83 -10.02
C ILE A 26 12.70 -2.76 -11.08
N GLY A 27 11.45 -3.01 -10.73
CA GLY A 27 10.32 -3.03 -11.66
C GLY A 27 9.59 -1.70 -11.82
N LEU A 28 9.92 -0.68 -11.03
CA LEU A 28 9.20 0.60 -11.03
C LEU A 28 9.23 1.26 -12.41
N GLN A 29 10.35 1.22 -13.11
CA GLN A 29 10.50 1.75 -14.47
C GLN A 29 9.55 1.06 -15.46
N ALA A 30 9.47 -0.27 -15.42
CA ALA A 30 8.60 -1.03 -16.31
C ALA A 30 7.11 -0.80 -16.00
N LEU A 31 6.76 -0.71 -14.70
CA LEU A 31 5.41 -0.41 -14.25
C LEU A 31 4.99 1.00 -14.66
N SER A 32 5.87 1.99 -14.49
CA SER A 32 5.69 3.37 -14.95
C SER A 32 5.41 3.44 -16.45
N GLY A 33 6.23 2.73 -17.25
CA GLY A 33 6.04 2.66 -18.71
C GLY A 33 4.76 1.92 -19.13
N ALA A 34 4.28 0.94 -18.37
CA ALA A 34 3.01 0.28 -18.61
C ALA A 34 1.83 1.20 -18.29
N ALA A 35 1.94 1.99 -17.23
CA ALA A 35 0.96 2.98 -16.81
C ALA A 35 0.84 4.12 -17.85
N GLU A 36 1.97 4.66 -18.31
CA GLU A 36 2.03 5.70 -19.34
C GLU A 36 1.34 5.25 -20.64
N ARG A 37 1.50 3.99 -21.02
CA ARG A 37 0.86 3.40 -22.22
C ARG A 37 -0.59 2.94 -21.99
N GLU A 38 -1.19 3.26 -20.86
CA GLU A 38 -2.56 2.87 -20.50
C GLU A 38 -2.82 1.36 -20.67
N THR A 39 -1.83 0.52 -20.39
CA THR A 39 -1.95 -0.93 -20.56
C THR A 39 -3.09 -1.47 -19.69
N ASP A 40 -4.07 -2.11 -20.32
CA ASP A 40 -5.26 -2.62 -19.61
C ASP A 40 -4.94 -3.92 -18.85
N PHE A 41 -4.52 -3.81 -17.60
CA PHE A 41 -4.24 -4.93 -16.70
C PHE A 41 -4.42 -4.50 -15.24
N ILE A 42 -4.55 -5.46 -14.34
CA ILE A 42 -4.50 -5.24 -12.90
C ILE A 42 -3.10 -5.59 -12.43
N TYR A 43 -2.39 -4.63 -11.85
CA TYR A 43 -1.12 -4.90 -11.19
C TYR A 43 -1.33 -4.99 -9.68
N ILE A 44 -0.94 -6.11 -9.10
CA ILE A 44 -1.03 -6.37 -7.66
C ILE A 44 0.38 -6.40 -7.08
N CYS A 45 0.65 -5.49 -6.15
CA CYS A 45 1.83 -5.54 -5.30
C CYS A 45 1.45 -6.20 -3.97
N TYR A 46 2.03 -7.37 -3.67
CA TYR A 46 1.94 -7.96 -2.33
C TYR A 46 3.17 -7.51 -1.53
N ASP A 47 2.93 -6.58 -0.62
CA ASP A 47 3.98 -5.86 0.10
C ASP A 47 4.26 -6.52 1.47
N ASN A 48 5.33 -7.30 1.55
CA ASN A 48 5.86 -7.81 2.80
C ASN A 48 6.98 -6.92 3.38
N GLU A 49 7.19 -5.76 2.77
CA GLU A 49 8.10 -4.71 3.20
C GLU A 49 9.59 -5.13 3.19
N ALA A 50 9.96 -6.10 2.33
CA ALA A 50 11.35 -6.54 2.13
C ALA A 50 11.51 -7.45 0.90
N TYR A 51 12.75 -7.67 0.43
CA TYR A 51 13.08 -8.79 -0.44
C TYR A 51 13.08 -10.08 0.38
N GLY A 52 11.93 -10.75 0.47
CA GLY A 52 11.71 -11.89 1.37
C GLY A 52 12.51 -13.14 0.97
N ASN A 53 12.36 -13.61 -0.26
CA ASN A 53 12.89 -14.90 -0.73
C ASN A 53 14.42 -14.99 -0.69
N THR A 54 15.12 -13.89 -0.84
CA THR A 54 16.58 -13.84 -0.86
C THR A 54 17.22 -13.66 0.52
N GLY A 55 16.42 -13.58 1.58
CA GLY A 55 16.87 -13.51 2.96
C GLY A 55 16.58 -12.17 3.66
N MET A 56 15.46 -11.55 3.37
CA MET A 56 14.96 -10.36 4.07
C MET A 56 15.86 -9.13 3.94
N GLN A 57 16.26 -8.76 2.73
CA GLN A 57 16.97 -7.52 2.46
C GLN A 57 16.00 -6.34 2.42
N ARG A 58 16.54 -5.14 2.58
CA ARG A 58 15.82 -3.89 2.46
C ARG A 58 15.25 -3.70 1.04
N SER A 59 13.98 -3.36 0.95
CA SER A 59 13.33 -2.82 -0.26
C SER A 59 13.01 -1.33 -0.10
N GLY A 60 12.51 -0.70 -1.18
CA GLY A 60 11.97 0.66 -1.12
C GLY A 60 10.73 0.77 -0.22
N ALA A 61 9.99 -0.32 0.00
CA ALA A 61 8.81 -0.39 0.85
C ALA A 61 9.14 -0.72 2.32
N THR A 62 10.36 -1.09 2.65
CA THR A 62 10.77 -1.34 4.05
C THR A 62 10.55 -0.09 4.89
N PRO A 63 9.81 -0.16 6.02
CA PRO A 63 9.52 0.99 6.85
C PRO A 63 10.74 1.47 7.64
N TYR A 64 10.68 2.73 8.09
CA TYR A 64 11.67 3.31 8.97
C TYR A 64 11.84 2.46 10.25
N GLY A 65 13.08 2.30 10.69
CA GLY A 65 13.45 1.56 11.88
C GLY A 65 13.43 0.04 11.74
N ALA A 66 12.88 -0.51 10.65
CA ALA A 66 12.83 -1.95 10.45
C ALA A 66 14.22 -2.54 10.21
N TRP A 67 14.54 -3.58 10.98
CA TRP A 67 15.70 -4.41 10.74
C TRP A 67 15.51 -5.28 9.49
N THR A 68 16.52 -5.32 8.67
CA THR A 68 16.69 -6.31 7.60
C THR A 68 18.14 -6.78 7.57
N THR A 69 18.45 -7.81 6.78
CA THR A 69 19.84 -8.30 6.64
C THR A 69 20.79 -7.26 6.06
N THR A 70 20.28 -6.29 5.30
CA THR A 70 21.06 -5.16 4.75
C THR A 70 20.87 -3.83 5.50
N THR A 71 20.01 -3.79 6.52
CA THR A 71 19.85 -2.67 7.46
C THR A 71 19.85 -3.16 8.90
N PRO A 72 21.00 -3.64 9.41
CA PRO A 72 21.08 -4.27 10.75
C PRO A 72 20.78 -3.31 11.91
N THR A 73 20.99 -2.00 11.71
CA THR A 73 20.67 -0.93 12.68
C THR A 73 19.27 -0.34 12.50
N GLY A 74 18.48 -0.89 11.59
CA GLY A 74 17.20 -0.33 11.17
C GLY A 74 17.34 0.66 10.00
N LYS A 75 16.37 0.64 9.10
CA LYS A 75 16.29 1.58 7.96
C LYS A 75 16.05 3.01 8.48
N ARG A 76 16.69 4.01 7.89
CA ARG A 76 16.63 5.41 8.34
C ARG A 76 15.74 6.32 7.47
N GLU A 77 15.33 5.85 6.30
CA GLU A 77 14.46 6.57 5.37
C GLU A 77 13.00 6.11 5.49
N ARG A 78 12.06 7.00 5.17
CA ARG A 78 10.65 6.62 4.96
C ARG A 78 10.54 5.63 3.80
N LYS A 79 9.52 4.79 3.79
CA LYS A 79 9.21 3.94 2.65
C LYS A 79 8.68 4.75 1.47
N LYS A 80 8.88 4.25 0.25
CA LYS A 80 8.26 4.82 -0.96
C LYS A 80 6.75 4.69 -0.89
N ASP A 81 6.05 5.75 -1.24
CA ASP A 81 4.60 5.72 -1.39
C ASP A 81 4.23 5.33 -2.82
N ILE A 82 4.30 4.03 -3.10
CA ILE A 82 4.04 3.48 -4.43
C ILE A 82 2.60 3.74 -4.90
N PRO A 83 1.56 3.62 -4.06
CA PRO A 83 0.21 3.96 -4.47
C PRO A 83 0.08 5.39 -5.01
N PHE A 84 0.66 6.39 -4.34
CA PHE A 84 0.62 7.78 -4.82
C PHE A 84 1.52 8.00 -6.05
N ILE A 85 2.66 7.31 -6.16
CA ILE A 85 3.47 7.31 -7.39
C ILE A 85 2.63 6.79 -8.56
N MET A 86 1.89 5.71 -8.37
CA MET A 86 1.01 5.16 -9.40
C MET A 86 -0.18 6.09 -9.71
N ALA A 87 -0.74 6.72 -8.69
CA ALA A 87 -1.79 7.73 -8.87
C ALA A 87 -1.29 8.92 -9.70
N ALA A 88 -0.04 9.35 -9.52
CA ALA A 88 0.56 10.43 -10.31
C ALA A 88 0.64 10.15 -11.82
N HIS A 89 0.60 8.88 -12.22
CA HIS A 89 0.42 8.48 -13.63
C HIS A 89 -1.00 8.69 -14.18
N ARG A 90 -1.93 9.18 -13.36
CA ARG A 90 -3.34 9.39 -13.73
C ARG A 90 -4.05 8.11 -14.20
N ILE A 91 -3.58 6.96 -13.73
CA ILE A 91 -4.26 5.69 -14.02
C ILE A 91 -5.65 5.69 -13.38
N PRO A 92 -6.62 5.01 -14.00
CA PRO A 92 -8.03 5.09 -13.59
C PRO A 92 -8.30 4.53 -12.19
N TYR A 93 -7.44 3.66 -11.65
CA TYR A 93 -7.68 3.05 -10.36
C TYR A 93 -6.41 2.70 -9.60
N VAL A 94 -6.36 3.16 -8.36
CA VAL A 94 -5.35 2.78 -7.36
C VAL A 94 -6.06 2.41 -6.07
N ALA A 95 -5.66 1.34 -5.40
CA ALA A 95 -6.21 0.96 -4.10
C ALA A 95 -5.13 0.38 -3.19
N THR A 96 -5.30 0.59 -1.90
CA THR A 96 -4.60 -0.15 -0.84
C THR A 96 -5.54 -1.20 -0.25
N ALA A 97 -5.01 -2.33 0.21
CA ALA A 97 -5.81 -3.39 0.82
C ALA A 97 -5.00 -4.16 1.87
N CYS A 98 -5.70 -4.92 2.70
CA CYS A 98 -5.09 -5.80 3.69
C CYS A 98 -5.90 -7.10 3.78
N PRO A 99 -5.28 -8.30 3.74
CA PRO A 99 -5.99 -9.58 3.84
C PRO A 99 -6.77 -9.76 5.14
N SER A 100 -6.41 -9.04 6.21
CA SER A 100 -7.16 -9.03 7.46
C SER A 100 -8.52 -8.33 7.36
N TYR A 101 -8.81 -7.69 6.21
CA TYR A 101 -10.09 -7.09 5.79
C TYR A 101 -10.53 -7.68 4.45
N PRO A 102 -10.88 -8.98 4.39
CA PRO A 102 -11.07 -9.69 3.12
C PRO A 102 -12.22 -9.15 2.27
N ILE A 103 -13.27 -8.63 2.88
CA ILE A 103 -14.42 -8.08 2.15
C ILE A 103 -14.00 -6.81 1.38
N ASP A 104 -13.22 -5.92 2.02
CA ASP A 104 -12.66 -4.72 1.37
C ASP A 104 -11.78 -5.10 0.19
N LEU A 105 -10.85 -6.04 0.40
CA LEU A 105 -9.95 -6.54 -0.65
C LEU A 105 -10.73 -7.12 -1.85
N ILE A 106 -11.71 -7.99 -1.59
CA ILE A 106 -12.52 -8.63 -2.64
C ILE A 106 -13.29 -7.57 -3.45
N ASN A 107 -13.90 -6.59 -2.78
CA ASN A 107 -14.67 -5.54 -3.43
C ASN A 107 -13.78 -4.67 -4.33
N LYS A 108 -12.58 -4.32 -3.87
CA LYS A 108 -11.59 -3.56 -4.66
C LYS A 108 -11.12 -4.32 -5.89
N LEU A 109 -10.85 -5.62 -5.77
CA LEU A 109 -10.46 -6.45 -6.92
C LEU A 109 -11.61 -6.63 -7.92
N LYS A 110 -12.86 -6.80 -7.45
CA LYS A 110 -14.04 -6.82 -8.32
C LYS A 110 -14.18 -5.50 -9.09
N LYS A 111 -14.07 -4.37 -8.40
CA LYS A 111 -14.12 -3.05 -9.04
C LYS A 111 -12.97 -2.86 -10.05
N ALA A 112 -11.74 -3.21 -9.68
CA ALA A 112 -10.59 -3.13 -10.58
C ALA A 112 -10.80 -3.93 -11.88
N LYS A 113 -11.53 -5.04 -11.83
CA LYS A 113 -11.84 -5.86 -13.01
C LYS A 113 -12.75 -5.14 -13.99
N GLU A 114 -13.67 -4.33 -13.52
CA GLU A 114 -14.66 -3.62 -14.38
C GLU A 114 -14.07 -2.35 -15.03
N ILE A 115 -12.99 -1.80 -14.46
CA ILE A 115 -12.35 -0.58 -14.95
C ILE A 115 -11.40 -0.91 -16.11
N ARG A 116 -11.38 -0.09 -17.16
CA ARG A 116 -10.42 -0.18 -18.27
C ARG A 116 -9.17 0.64 -18.00
N GLY A 117 -8.04 0.22 -18.57
CA GLY A 117 -6.73 0.86 -18.38
C GLY A 117 -5.88 0.16 -17.32
N THR A 118 -4.84 0.82 -16.85
CA THR A 118 -3.95 0.29 -15.81
C THR A 118 -4.59 0.45 -14.44
N LYS A 119 -4.70 -0.62 -13.66
CA LYS A 119 -5.15 -0.61 -12.28
C LYS A 119 -4.05 -1.10 -11.37
N TYR A 120 -3.87 -0.45 -10.23
CA TYR A 120 -2.86 -0.80 -9.23
C TYR A 120 -3.50 -1.11 -7.87
N VAL A 121 -3.20 -2.26 -7.31
CA VAL A 121 -3.67 -2.66 -5.97
C VAL A 121 -2.46 -3.01 -5.10
N HIS A 122 -2.28 -2.28 -4.02
CA HIS A 122 -1.20 -2.47 -3.06
C HIS A 122 -1.72 -3.19 -1.83
N ILE A 123 -1.24 -4.40 -1.59
CA ILE A 123 -1.75 -5.29 -0.54
C ILE A 123 -0.68 -5.47 0.53
N LEU A 124 -0.97 -5.06 1.77
CA LEU A 124 -0.10 -5.39 2.90
C LEU A 124 -0.09 -6.91 3.12
N ALA A 125 1.09 -7.50 3.10
CA ALA A 125 1.28 -8.94 3.26
C ALA A 125 2.17 -9.24 4.48
N PRO A 126 1.61 -9.28 5.71
CA PRO A 126 2.39 -9.56 6.91
C PRO A 126 3.19 -10.86 6.78
N CYS A 127 4.49 -10.78 7.02
CA CYS A 127 5.43 -11.90 6.87
C CYS A 127 5.97 -12.35 8.24
N PRO A 128 5.50 -13.45 8.81
CA PRO A 128 5.92 -13.89 10.14
C PRO A 128 7.43 -14.03 10.29
N THR A 129 8.07 -14.67 9.33
CA THR A 129 9.52 -14.90 9.33
C THR A 129 10.30 -13.59 9.23
N GLY A 130 9.92 -12.72 8.30
CA GLY A 130 10.63 -11.47 8.06
C GLY A 130 10.41 -10.42 9.15
N TRP A 131 9.21 -10.32 9.64
CA TRP A 131 8.86 -9.35 10.69
C TRP A 131 9.09 -9.90 12.09
N ARG A 132 9.41 -11.22 12.21
CA ARG A 132 9.76 -11.90 13.48
C ARG A 132 8.66 -11.80 14.51
N TYR A 133 7.52 -12.39 14.21
CA TYR A 133 6.38 -12.53 15.11
C TYR A 133 5.77 -13.93 14.99
N ASP A 134 4.99 -14.34 15.99
CA ASP A 134 4.29 -15.63 16.00
C ASP A 134 3.22 -15.68 14.89
N THR A 135 3.20 -16.76 14.08
CA THR A 135 2.30 -16.93 12.93
C THR A 135 0.81 -16.78 13.29
N SER A 136 0.42 -17.13 14.52
CA SER A 136 -0.95 -16.97 15.03
C SER A 136 -1.38 -15.50 15.09
N LYS A 137 -0.44 -14.56 15.12
CA LYS A 137 -0.66 -13.10 15.19
C LYS A 137 -0.86 -12.43 13.83
N THR A 138 -0.78 -13.16 12.73
CA THR A 138 -0.80 -12.58 11.36
C THR A 138 -2.04 -11.72 11.11
N VAL A 139 -3.23 -12.21 11.44
CA VAL A 139 -4.48 -11.45 11.25
C VAL A 139 -4.56 -10.26 12.20
N GLU A 140 -4.13 -10.43 13.45
CA GLU A 140 -4.09 -9.36 14.44
C GLU A 140 -3.15 -8.23 13.99
N LEU A 141 -1.94 -8.55 13.52
CA LEU A 141 -0.99 -7.57 12.99
C LEU A 141 -1.54 -6.81 11.78
N GLY A 142 -2.17 -7.50 10.83
CA GLY A 142 -2.80 -6.82 9.71
C GLY A 142 -3.93 -5.88 10.15
N ARG A 143 -4.70 -6.25 11.18
CA ARG A 143 -5.71 -5.35 11.78
C ARG A 143 -5.07 -4.17 12.49
N LEU A 144 -4.02 -4.39 13.28
CA LEU A 144 -3.30 -3.33 13.97
C LEU A 144 -2.65 -2.34 13.00
N ALA A 145 -2.07 -2.81 11.89
CA ALA A 145 -1.54 -1.93 10.86
C ALA A 145 -2.58 -0.90 10.39
N VAL A 146 -3.83 -1.35 10.20
CA VAL A 146 -4.93 -0.46 9.81
C VAL A 146 -5.41 0.39 11.00
N GLN A 147 -5.64 -0.20 12.17
CA GLN A 147 -6.18 0.50 13.34
C GLN A 147 -5.23 1.57 13.91
N THR A 148 -3.93 1.41 13.73
CA THR A 148 -2.93 2.43 14.11
C THR A 148 -2.75 3.52 13.06
N GLY A 149 -3.35 3.34 11.88
CA GLY A 149 -3.21 4.27 10.78
C GLY A 149 -1.93 4.11 9.95
N LEU A 150 -1.05 3.15 10.28
CA LEU A 150 0.16 2.87 9.50
C LEU A 150 -0.15 2.32 8.10
N TRP A 151 -1.33 1.73 7.94
CA TRP A 151 -1.83 1.25 6.66
C TRP A 151 -3.27 1.69 6.45
N ALA A 152 -3.47 2.79 5.73
CA ALA A 152 -4.80 3.27 5.41
C ALA A 152 -5.43 2.43 4.28
N LEU A 153 -6.72 2.08 4.42
CA LEU A 153 -7.51 1.46 3.36
C LEU A 153 -8.20 2.56 2.57
N TYR A 154 -7.81 2.73 1.31
CA TYR A 154 -8.39 3.75 0.42
C TYR A 154 -8.43 3.28 -1.04
N GLU A 155 -9.17 4.04 -1.82
CA GLU A 155 -9.22 3.97 -3.28
C GLU A 155 -8.98 5.37 -3.87
N ILE A 156 -8.33 5.40 -5.03
CA ILE A 156 -8.26 6.57 -5.90
C ILE A 156 -8.84 6.14 -7.24
N GLU A 157 -10.04 6.62 -7.54
CA GLU A 157 -10.76 6.28 -8.76
C GLU A 157 -10.88 7.54 -9.63
N TYR A 158 -10.28 7.52 -10.82
CA TYR A 158 -10.20 8.68 -11.72
C TYR A 158 -9.76 9.96 -10.99
N GLY A 159 -8.74 9.83 -10.12
CA GLY A 159 -8.19 10.93 -9.32
C GLY A 159 -9.01 11.29 -8.06
N LYS A 160 -10.18 10.70 -7.83
CA LYS A 160 -10.98 10.93 -6.63
C LYS A 160 -10.53 10.00 -5.50
N PHE A 161 -10.03 10.57 -4.42
CA PHE A 161 -9.59 9.83 -3.24
C PHE A 161 -10.78 9.50 -2.32
N LYS A 162 -10.83 8.28 -1.81
CA LYS A 162 -11.85 7.83 -0.88
C LYS A 162 -11.25 6.88 0.15
N LEU A 163 -11.41 7.17 1.44
CA LEU A 163 -11.16 6.21 2.51
C LEU A 163 -12.25 5.15 2.58
N ASN A 164 -11.85 3.90 2.80
CA ASN A 164 -12.77 2.77 2.98
C ASN A 164 -12.82 2.35 4.45
N SER A 165 -13.93 1.74 4.85
CA SER A 165 -14.07 1.23 6.23
C SER A 165 -13.04 0.11 6.53
N PRO A 166 -12.40 0.15 7.72
CA PRO A 166 -12.63 1.07 8.83
C PRO A 166 -11.82 2.37 8.79
N SER A 167 -10.98 2.58 7.77
CA SER A 167 -10.08 3.75 7.71
C SER A 167 -10.83 5.09 7.63
N ASP A 168 -12.05 5.12 7.08
CA ASP A 168 -12.91 6.30 7.07
C ASP A 168 -13.19 6.88 8.46
N ARG A 169 -13.23 6.02 9.49
CA ARG A 169 -13.46 6.42 10.89
C ARG A 169 -12.18 6.87 11.60
N LEU A 170 -11.01 6.52 11.06
CA LEU A 170 -9.71 6.82 11.65
C LEU A 170 -9.21 8.24 11.30
N ILE A 171 -9.96 9.02 10.55
CA ILE A 171 -9.77 10.48 10.41
C ILE A 171 -9.77 11.12 11.80
N ASP A 172 -10.68 10.68 12.67
CA ASP A 172 -10.69 11.02 14.08
C ASP A 172 -9.48 10.37 14.77
N LYS A 173 -8.54 11.20 15.23
CA LYS A 173 -7.29 10.76 15.86
C LYS A 173 -7.53 9.89 17.09
N ASP A 174 -8.58 10.17 17.86
CA ASP A 174 -8.89 9.46 19.10
C ASP A 174 -9.37 8.02 18.85
N LYS A 175 -9.73 7.71 17.60
CA LYS A 175 -10.08 6.35 17.17
C LYS A 175 -8.90 5.53 16.67
N ARG A 176 -7.74 6.16 16.48
CA ARG A 176 -6.52 5.44 16.10
C ARG A 176 -5.83 4.87 17.33
N LYS A 177 -5.39 3.65 17.24
CA LYS A 177 -4.50 3.05 18.23
C LYS A 177 -3.08 3.63 18.11
N SER A 178 -2.33 3.59 19.20
CA SER A 178 -0.92 3.96 19.17
C SER A 178 -0.13 3.05 18.21
N VAL A 179 0.77 3.64 17.41
CA VAL A 179 1.68 2.86 16.56
C VAL A 179 2.54 1.89 17.37
N LYS A 180 2.78 2.18 18.66
CA LYS A 180 3.53 1.31 19.57
C LYS A 180 2.91 -0.08 19.70
N GLU A 181 1.57 -0.19 19.66
CA GLU A 181 0.88 -1.48 19.72
C GLU A 181 1.24 -2.39 18.53
N TYR A 182 1.36 -1.82 17.32
CA TYR A 182 1.75 -2.57 16.14
C TYR A 182 3.25 -2.87 16.12
N LEU A 183 4.09 -1.89 16.46
CA LEU A 183 5.54 -2.01 16.37
C LEU A 183 6.11 -3.02 17.38
N SER A 184 5.58 -3.01 18.60
CA SER A 184 6.07 -3.86 19.71
C SER A 184 5.88 -5.37 19.49
N LEU A 185 4.91 -5.75 18.63
CA LEU A 185 4.66 -7.16 18.32
C LEU A 185 5.66 -7.75 17.32
N GLN A 186 6.58 -6.95 16.77
CA GLN A 186 7.44 -7.35 15.66
C GLN A 186 8.92 -7.22 16.04
N GLY A 187 9.63 -8.34 16.04
CA GLY A 187 11.07 -8.36 16.37
C GLY A 187 11.95 -7.55 15.42
N ARG A 188 11.47 -7.20 14.20
CA ARG A 188 12.21 -6.33 13.29
C ARG A 188 12.32 -4.87 13.78
N PHE A 189 11.51 -4.46 14.75
CA PHE A 189 11.50 -3.13 15.35
C PHE A 189 12.16 -3.07 16.74
N ARG A 190 12.82 -4.13 17.16
CA ARG A 190 13.45 -4.26 18.52
C ARG A 190 14.45 -3.16 18.86
N ASN A 191 15.01 -2.48 17.87
CA ASN A 191 16.04 -1.45 18.05
C ASN A 191 15.45 -0.02 18.03
N LEU A 192 14.11 0.14 17.95
CA LEU A 192 13.49 1.45 18.01
C LEU A 192 13.61 2.05 19.41
N THR A 193 13.97 3.32 19.46
CA THR A 193 13.90 4.17 20.66
C THR A 193 12.49 4.76 20.81
N GLU A 194 12.16 5.30 21.98
CA GLU A 194 10.90 6.04 22.17
C GLU A 194 10.82 7.26 21.25
N GLU A 195 11.95 7.90 20.92
CA GLU A 195 12.00 8.99 19.94
C GLU A 195 11.65 8.52 18.53
N ASP A 196 12.15 7.34 18.13
CA ASP A 196 11.79 6.73 16.83
C ASP A 196 10.29 6.43 16.76
N VAL A 197 9.71 5.90 17.83
CA VAL A 197 8.27 5.62 17.93
C VAL A 197 7.46 6.91 17.83
N ALA A 198 7.87 7.95 18.57
CA ALA A 198 7.21 9.25 18.51
C ALA A 198 7.30 9.88 17.11
N LYS A 199 8.44 9.73 16.44
CA LYS A 199 8.64 10.17 15.06
C LYS A 199 7.72 9.43 14.07
N ILE A 200 7.58 8.11 14.21
CA ILE A 200 6.65 7.31 13.39
C ILE A 200 5.20 7.77 13.64
N GLN A 201 4.81 7.97 14.90
CA GLN A 201 3.47 8.46 15.25
C GLN A 201 3.19 9.82 14.61
N LYS A 202 4.14 10.75 14.68
CA LYS A 202 4.03 12.07 14.05
C LYS A 202 3.81 11.94 12.53
N TRP A 203 4.54 11.09 11.85
CA TRP A 203 4.36 10.87 10.42
C TRP A 203 2.99 10.27 10.07
N VAL A 204 2.50 9.35 10.87
CA VAL A 204 1.13 8.84 10.71
C VAL A 204 0.12 9.98 10.85
N ASP A 205 0.26 10.82 11.85
CA ASP A 205 -0.65 11.95 12.06
C ASP A 205 -0.63 12.94 10.87
N GLU A 206 0.57 13.26 10.36
CA GLU A 206 0.77 14.09 9.17
C GLU A 206 0.12 13.48 7.91
N ASP A 207 0.32 12.17 7.67
CA ASP A 207 -0.27 11.46 6.53
C ASP A 207 -1.82 11.46 6.63
N TRP A 208 -2.38 11.30 7.84
CA TRP A 208 -3.83 11.33 8.06
C TRP A 208 -4.45 12.72 7.90
N GLU A 209 -3.72 13.80 8.22
CA GLU A 209 -4.14 15.17 7.88
C GLU A 209 -4.26 15.35 6.35
N GLN A 210 -3.32 14.78 5.60
CA GLN A 210 -3.38 14.80 4.13
C GLN A 210 -4.55 13.96 3.61
N TYR A 211 -4.77 12.75 4.12
CA TYR A 211 -5.91 11.92 3.73
C TYR A 211 -7.24 12.59 4.03
N HIS A 212 -7.35 13.29 5.16
CA HIS A 212 -8.54 14.09 5.47
C HIS A 212 -8.79 15.18 4.44
N LYS A 213 -7.78 15.95 4.08
CA LYS A 213 -7.88 16.99 3.04
C LYS A 213 -8.28 16.39 1.69
N LEU A 214 -7.67 15.29 1.28
CA LEU A 214 -7.98 14.61 0.03
C LEU A 214 -9.42 14.06 0.03
N ALA A 215 -9.87 13.45 1.12
CA ALA A 215 -11.22 12.91 1.24
C ALA A 215 -12.28 14.03 1.25
N SER A 216 -12.01 15.15 1.88
CA SER A 216 -12.90 16.31 1.94
C SER A 216 -13.03 17.00 0.57
N ASN A 217 -11.93 17.09 -0.18
CA ASN A 217 -11.91 17.73 -1.50
C ASN A 217 -12.55 16.84 -2.59
N SER A 218 -12.60 15.53 -2.40
CA SER A 218 -13.23 14.61 -3.36
C SER A 218 -14.75 14.71 -3.40
N VAL A 219 -15.35 15.37 -2.42
CA VAL A 219 -16.82 15.67 -2.39
C VAL A 219 -17.17 16.83 -3.31
N SER A 220 -16.25 17.76 -3.57
CA SER A 220 -16.39 18.81 -4.59
C SER A 220 -15.50 18.42 -5.78
N ASP A 221 -15.95 18.53 -7.01
CA ASP A 221 -15.30 18.29 -8.33
C ASP A 221 -13.76 18.40 -8.44
N PHE A 222 -13.03 18.24 -7.34
CA PHE A 222 -11.59 18.31 -7.26
C PHE A 222 -11.00 16.91 -7.36
N THR A 223 -10.32 16.63 -8.44
CA THR A 223 -9.47 15.45 -8.57
C THR A 223 -8.04 15.80 -8.14
N LEU A 224 -7.21 14.81 -7.81
CA LEU A 224 -5.78 15.00 -7.53
C LEU A 224 -5.04 15.79 -8.62
N TYR A 225 -5.64 15.99 -9.79
CA TYR A 225 -5.02 16.59 -10.98
C TYR A 225 -5.73 17.88 -11.45
N GLY A 226 -6.67 18.41 -10.66
CA GLY A 226 -7.51 19.53 -11.08
C GLY A 226 -8.64 19.09 -12.05
N LYS A 227 -9.44 20.04 -12.48
CA LYS A 227 -10.44 19.77 -13.55
C LYS A 227 -9.69 19.43 -14.84
N ILE A 228 -9.99 18.28 -15.43
CA ILE A 228 -9.61 17.95 -16.81
C ILE A 228 -10.54 18.69 -17.73
#